data_c8e8e618335620dd6df617f06591b3e1
#
_entry.id   c8e8e618335620dd6df617f06591b3e1
#
_cell.length_a   1.000
_cell.length_b   1.000
_cell.length_c   1.000
_cell.angle_alpha   90.00
_cell.angle_beta   90.00
_cell.angle_gamma   90.00
#
_symmetry.space_group_name_H-M   'P 1'
#
loop_
_entity.id
_entity.type
_entity.pdbx_description
1 polymer ?
#
loop_
_entity_poly.entity_id
_entity_poly.type
_entity_poly.pdbx_seq_one_letter_code
_entity_poly.pdbx_strand_id
1 'polypeptide(L)'
;MKKVQFTETVLRDASQSLVATRMSYDQFEPVLETMDKAGFYSVECWGGATFDVCLRYLNEDPWERLRKIREKMPNTKLQMLLRGQNILGYKHYPDDVVRRFVRASVRNGIDIIRIFDALNDIDNLKVAIEETVNCGATASGAISYTTSPVHTLDKYVEMVKEMAQMGVGSVCIKDMAGILTPQRAYDLVSAIKDSVDLPVVMHTHCTTGLAFMTYLKGIEAGADVIDTAISPFSGGTSQPATETLYYALHEMGYDVGLDENVINKAADFFKSVRAGFLADGTLNPISLTTDTRCLTYQIPGGMLSNLLSQLKMLNAIDKFEEVLVETPKVRADMGYPPLVTPTSQLVGSQAVQNVLAGERYKNVGAEIKAYCRGEYGKTPAPINEEVRAKILKGETPIEGRYAATLPADAFEKAEAALGEDARCEEDVLSYISFPQVAENYFAARRAAEENVCNYSIERVE
;
A
#
# COMPACT_ATOMS: atom_id res chain seq x y z
N MET A 1 1.96 20.85 25.88
CA MET A 1 2.79 19.78 25.26
C MET A 1 2.42 19.69 23.80
N LYS A 2 3.38 19.51 22.90
CA LYS A 2 3.10 19.24 21.49
C LYS A 2 2.55 17.83 21.37
N LYS A 3 1.43 17.67 20.65
CA LYS A 3 0.79 16.37 20.48
C LYS A 3 1.37 15.64 19.29
N VAL A 4 1.62 14.33 19.43
CA VAL A 4 1.99 13.42 18.34
C VAL A 4 1.07 12.20 18.41
N GLN A 5 0.40 11.87 17.33
CA GLN A 5 -0.55 10.78 17.27
C GLN A 5 0.04 9.59 16.51
N PHE A 6 -0.50 8.40 16.76
CA PHE A 6 0.02 7.15 16.20
C PHE A 6 -1.06 6.45 15.37
N THR A 7 -0.69 6.04 14.16
CA THR A 7 -1.44 5.06 13.39
C THR A 7 -0.77 3.70 13.52
N GLU A 8 -1.48 2.71 14.02
CA GLU A 8 -0.99 1.34 14.12
C GLU A 8 -1.20 0.58 12.81
N THR A 9 -0.18 -0.10 12.31
CA THR A 9 -0.18 -0.73 10.99
C THR A 9 -0.12 -2.27 11.02
N VAL A 10 -0.12 -2.88 12.21
CA VAL A 10 0.08 -4.33 12.38
C VAL A 10 -0.93 -5.17 11.58
N LEU A 11 -2.17 -4.70 11.43
CA LEU A 11 -3.22 -5.45 10.74
C LEU A 11 -3.15 -5.35 9.20
N ARG A 12 -2.37 -4.39 8.65
CA ARG A 12 -2.23 -4.21 7.21
C ARG A 12 -0.77 -4.13 6.74
N ASP A 13 -0.09 -2.96 6.88
CA ASP A 13 1.21 -2.73 6.21
C ASP A 13 2.34 -3.54 6.85
N ALA A 14 2.41 -3.61 8.18
CA ALA A 14 3.39 -4.41 8.88
C ALA A 14 3.21 -5.92 8.58
N SER A 15 1.98 -6.41 8.62
CA SER A 15 1.64 -7.79 8.22
C SER A 15 1.98 -8.06 6.75
N GLN A 16 1.67 -7.12 5.85
CA GLN A 16 2.05 -7.23 4.45
C GLN A 16 3.56 -7.32 4.26
N SER A 17 4.30 -6.50 4.98
CA SER A 17 5.76 -6.36 4.86
C SER A 17 6.54 -7.55 5.42
N LEU A 18 6.05 -8.17 6.50
CA LEU A 18 6.77 -9.22 7.21
C LEU A 18 6.26 -10.63 6.91
N VAL A 19 4.94 -10.79 6.74
CA VAL A 19 4.30 -12.11 6.59
C VAL A 19 3.42 -12.18 5.34
N ALA A 20 3.68 -11.31 4.34
CA ALA A 20 2.96 -11.28 3.07
C ALA A 20 1.43 -11.26 3.23
N THR A 21 0.93 -10.55 4.25
CA THR A 21 -0.50 -10.44 4.60
C THR A 21 -1.16 -11.77 5.00
N ARG A 22 -0.38 -12.79 5.40
CA ARG A 22 -0.89 -14.14 5.72
C ARG A 22 -1.56 -14.26 7.09
N MET A 23 -1.65 -13.19 7.85
CA MET A 23 -2.32 -13.19 9.14
C MET A 23 -3.85 -13.24 8.94
N SER A 24 -4.47 -14.37 9.34
CA SER A 24 -5.92 -14.57 9.26
C SER A 24 -6.65 -13.74 10.33
N TYR A 25 -7.97 -13.54 10.13
CA TYR A 25 -8.80 -12.82 11.09
C TYR A 25 -8.72 -13.44 12.50
N ASP A 26 -8.83 -14.78 12.59
CA ASP A 26 -8.82 -15.50 13.87
C ASP A 26 -7.50 -15.34 14.65
N GLN A 27 -6.38 -15.07 13.95
CA GLN A 27 -5.07 -14.87 14.57
C GLN A 27 -4.92 -13.53 15.27
N PHE A 28 -5.77 -12.53 14.99
CA PHE A 28 -5.70 -11.22 15.63
C PHE A 28 -7.03 -10.76 16.28
N GLU A 29 -8.14 -11.44 16.01
CA GLU A 29 -9.44 -11.10 16.59
C GLU A 29 -9.39 -10.93 18.12
N PRO A 30 -8.73 -11.82 18.88
CA PRO A 30 -8.76 -11.73 20.34
C PRO A 30 -8.15 -10.44 20.92
N VAL A 31 -7.34 -9.71 20.16
CA VAL A 31 -6.67 -8.49 20.65
C VAL A 31 -7.35 -7.20 20.22
N LEU A 32 -8.32 -7.26 19.29
CA LEU A 32 -8.95 -6.06 18.69
C LEU A 32 -9.60 -5.15 19.75
N GLU A 33 -10.40 -5.71 20.67
CA GLU A 33 -11.04 -4.94 21.76
C GLU A 33 -10.03 -4.32 22.74
N THR A 34 -8.84 -4.90 22.85
CA THR A 34 -7.73 -4.31 23.60
C THR A 34 -7.14 -3.15 22.81
N MET A 35 -6.85 -3.33 21.52
CA MET A 35 -6.31 -2.29 20.65
C MET A 35 -7.26 -1.08 20.54
N ASP A 36 -8.59 -1.30 20.56
CA ASP A 36 -9.58 -0.22 20.51
C ASP A 36 -9.48 0.77 21.71
N LYS A 37 -8.85 0.34 22.79
CA LYS A 37 -8.64 1.15 24.01
C LYS A 37 -7.25 1.78 24.10
N ALA A 38 -6.39 1.53 23.11
CA ALA A 38 -4.99 1.97 23.16
C ALA A 38 -4.80 3.48 22.98
N GLY A 39 -5.77 4.18 22.39
CA GLY A 39 -5.68 5.61 22.11
C GLY A 39 -5.04 5.93 20.75
N PHE A 40 -4.93 4.97 19.84
CA PHE A 40 -4.46 5.19 18.48
C PHE A 40 -5.30 6.24 17.73
N TYR A 41 -4.66 7.08 16.94
CA TYR A 41 -5.34 7.97 16.00
C TYR A 41 -6.16 7.17 14.98
N SER A 42 -5.56 6.11 14.46
CA SER A 42 -6.20 5.13 13.59
C SER A 42 -5.47 3.79 13.63
N VAL A 43 -6.16 2.73 13.18
CA VAL A 43 -5.56 1.44 12.88
C VAL A 43 -5.71 1.18 11.39
N GLU A 44 -4.59 1.00 10.68
CA GLU A 44 -4.60 0.62 9.28
C GLU A 44 -4.82 -0.90 9.20
N CYS A 45 -6.01 -1.30 8.75
CA CYS A 45 -6.46 -2.69 8.83
C CYS A 45 -6.87 -3.30 7.49
N TRP A 46 -6.94 -2.51 6.40
CA TRP A 46 -7.53 -2.98 5.15
C TRP A 46 -6.93 -2.28 3.92
N GLY A 47 -7.27 -2.77 2.72
CA GLY A 47 -6.74 -2.27 1.46
C GLY A 47 -5.42 -2.92 1.05
N GLY A 48 -4.78 -2.38 0.02
CA GLY A 48 -3.52 -2.94 -0.51
C GLY A 48 -3.66 -4.42 -0.90
N ALA A 49 -2.73 -5.26 -0.45
CA ALA A 49 -2.75 -6.69 -0.72
C ALA A 49 -3.68 -7.49 0.21
N THR A 50 -4.19 -6.90 1.29
CA THR A 50 -5.05 -7.61 2.25
C THR A 50 -6.27 -8.21 1.58
N PHE A 51 -6.92 -7.45 0.69
CA PHE A 51 -8.11 -7.89 -0.03
C PHE A 51 -7.86 -9.14 -0.90
N ASP A 52 -6.84 -9.08 -1.75
CA ASP A 52 -6.46 -10.20 -2.62
C ASP A 52 -6.06 -11.45 -1.80
N VAL A 53 -5.30 -11.25 -0.73
CA VAL A 53 -4.83 -12.35 0.12
C VAL A 53 -5.97 -13.02 0.89
N CYS A 54 -6.97 -12.26 1.36
CA CYS A 54 -8.17 -12.83 1.98
C CYS A 54 -8.84 -13.85 1.05
N LEU A 55 -9.10 -13.46 -0.20
CA LEU A 55 -9.74 -14.32 -1.20
C LEU A 55 -8.84 -15.47 -1.65
N ARG A 56 -7.56 -15.19 -1.94
CA ARG A 56 -6.64 -16.12 -2.62
C ARG A 56 -6.05 -17.19 -1.70
N TYR A 57 -5.80 -16.82 -0.44
CA TYR A 57 -4.99 -17.66 0.46
C TYR A 57 -5.63 -17.98 1.80
N LEU A 58 -6.50 -17.07 2.29
CA LEU A 58 -7.09 -17.25 3.61
C LEU A 58 -8.50 -17.83 3.54
N ASN A 59 -9.11 -17.85 2.34
CA ASN A 59 -10.52 -18.22 2.14
C ASN A 59 -11.46 -17.38 3.04
N GLU A 60 -11.14 -16.08 3.18
CA GLU A 60 -11.91 -15.11 3.94
C GLU A 60 -12.60 -14.12 2.99
N ASP A 61 -13.84 -13.71 3.32
CA ASP A 61 -14.47 -12.55 2.70
C ASP A 61 -13.80 -11.26 3.21
N PRO A 62 -13.14 -10.47 2.34
CA PRO A 62 -12.46 -9.26 2.78
C PRO A 62 -13.42 -8.21 3.34
N TRP A 63 -14.66 -8.15 2.87
CA TRP A 63 -15.66 -7.22 3.35
C TRP A 63 -16.22 -7.63 4.71
N GLU A 64 -16.48 -8.91 4.91
CA GLU A 64 -16.88 -9.46 6.20
C GLU A 64 -15.77 -9.26 7.24
N ARG A 65 -14.50 -9.50 6.87
CA ARG A 65 -13.33 -9.23 7.72
C ARG A 65 -13.34 -7.76 8.18
N LEU A 66 -13.59 -6.81 7.28
CA LEU A 66 -13.67 -5.39 7.63
C LEU A 66 -14.81 -5.09 8.61
N ARG A 67 -16.01 -5.63 8.34
CA ARG A 67 -17.16 -5.46 9.25
C ARG A 67 -16.89 -6.02 10.65
N LYS A 68 -16.28 -7.20 10.74
CA LYS A 68 -15.90 -7.83 12.01
C LYS A 68 -14.86 -7.00 12.77
N ILE A 69 -13.88 -6.41 12.08
CA ILE A 69 -12.91 -5.49 12.70
C ILE A 69 -13.63 -4.25 13.24
N ARG A 70 -14.55 -3.64 12.46
CA ARG A 70 -15.33 -2.48 12.90
C ARG A 70 -16.19 -2.79 14.13
N GLU A 71 -16.81 -3.96 14.16
CA GLU A 71 -17.61 -4.41 15.31
C GLU A 71 -16.78 -4.48 16.60
N LYS A 72 -15.56 -5.00 16.51
CA LYS A 72 -14.63 -5.14 17.65
C LYS A 72 -13.91 -3.84 18.03
N MET A 73 -13.82 -2.90 17.11
CA MET A 73 -13.11 -1.62 17.29
C MET A 73 -14.01 -0.42 16.98
N PRO A 74 -15.08 -0.19 17.77
CA PRO A 74 -16.04 0.86 17.49
C PRO A 74 -15.52 2.29 17.75
N ASN A 75 -14.49 2.45 18.61
CA ASN A 75 -13.99 3.76 19.05
C ASN A 75 -12.78 4.25 18.27
N THR A 76 -11.99 3.33 17.71
CA THR A 76 -10.78 3.66 16.94
C THR A 76 -11.12 3.84 15.46
N LYS A 77 -10.58 4.88 14.83
CA LYS A 77 -10.73 5.07 13.39
C LYS A 77 -10.06 3.94 12.62
N LEU A 78 -10.77 3.36 11.67
CA LEU A 78 -10.22 2.35 10.77
C LEU A 78 -9.71 3.02 9.49
N GLN A 79 -8.49 2.69 9.13
CA GLN A 79 -7.83 3.21 7.94
C GLN A 79 -7.59 2.13 6.91
N MET A 80 -7.73 2.48 5.62
CA MET A 80 -7.32 1.65 4.50
C MET A 80 -6.33 2.35 3.58
N LEU A 81 -5.57 1.55 2.83
CA LEU A 81 -4.73 2.03 1.72
C LEU A 81 -5.44 1.81 0.39
N LEU A 82 -5.54 2.87 -0.43
CA LEU A 82 -6.13 2.84 -1.77
C LEU A 82 -5.13 3.38 -2.80
N ARG A 83 -4.96 2.67 -3.92
CA ARG A 83 -4.08 3.08 -5.02
C ARG A 83 -4.81 3.96 -6.04
N GLY A 84 -5.40 5.08 -5.59
CA GLY A 84 -6.09 6.01 -6.46
C GLY A 84 -6.97 5.33 -7.50
N GLN A 85 -6.74 5.62 -8.78
CA GLN A 85 -7.51 5.05 -9.89
C GLN A 85 -7.34 3.54 -10.08
N ASN A 86 -6.33 2.93 -9.48
CA ASN A 86 -6.09 1.48 -9.50
C ASN A 86 -6.84 0.72 -8.39
N ILE A 87 -7.54 1.41 -7.49
CA ILE A 87 -8.22 0.82 -6.33
C ILE A 87 -7.23 -0.06 -5.52
N LEU A 88 -7.27 -1.37 -5.72
CA LEU A 88 -6.38 -2.35 -5.08
C LEU A 88 -5.46 -3.06 -6.09
N GLY A 89 -5.70 -2.85 -7.38
CA GLY A 89 -5.03 -3.55 -8.48
C GLY A 89 -3.80 -2.84 -9.04
N TYR A 90 -3.44 -3.25 -10.25
CA TYR A 90 -2.26 -2.78 -10.98
C TYR A 90 -2.61 -2.04 -12.28
N LYS A 91 -3.90 -1.88 -12.58
CA LYS A 91 -4.44 -1.17 -13.75
C LYS A 91 -5.49 -0.16 -13.31
N HIS A 92 -5.78 0.83 -14.14
CA HIS A 92 -6.87 1.77 -13.90
C HIS A 92 -8.22 1.10 -14.04
N TYR A 93 -9.16 1.57 -13.22
CA TYR A 93 -10.59 1.24 -13.30
C TYR A 93 -11.39 2.47 -13.74
N PRO A 94 -12.59 2.29 -14.32
CA PRO A 94 -13.52 3.39 -14.61
C PRO A 94 -13.90 4.16 -13.34
N ASP A 95 -14.26 5.42 -13.51
CA ASP A 95 -14.56 6.33 -12.39
C ASP A 95 -15.73 5.87 -11.53
N ASP A 96 -16.76 5.29 -12.13
CA ASP A 96 -17.91 4.74 -11.40
C ASP A 96 -17.52 3.58 -10.50
N VAL A 97 -16.65 2.68 -10.96
CA VAL A 97 -16.11 1.56 -10.16
C VAL A 97 -15.31 2.09 -8.97
N VAL A 98 -14.45 3.11 -9.18
CA VAL A 98 -13.70 3.75 -8.09
C VAL A 98 -14.65 4.35 -7.06
N ARG A 99 -15.67 5.08 -7.50
CA ARG A 99 -16.67 5.69 -6.61
C ARG A 99 -17.45 4.64 -5.83
N ARG A 100 -17.94 3.57 -6.49
CA ARG A 100 -18.63 2.46 -5.84
C ARG A 100 -17.75 1.78 -4.78
N PHE A 101 -16.49 1.53 -5.11
CA PHE A 101 -15.54 0.90 -4.20
C PHE A 101 -15.29 1.77 -2.94
N VAL A 102 -15.11 3.08 -3.11
CA VAL A 102 -14.96 4.02 -1.98
C VAL A 102 -16.22 4.02 -1.11
N ARG A 103 -17.43 4.14 -1.71
CA ARG A 103 -18.71 4.09 -0.96
C ARG A 103 -18.86 2.80 -0.18
N ALA A 104 -18.58 1.66 -0.82
CA ALA A 104 -18.64 0.36 -0.17
C ALA A 104 -17.64 0.27 0.99
N SER A 105 -16.42 0.78 0.84
CA SER A 105 -15.40 0.79 1.89
C SER A 105 -15.86 1.58 3.12
N VAL A 106 -16.39 2.79 2.91
CA VAL A 106 -16.90 3.64 4.00
C VAL A 106 -18.13 2.99 4.66
N ARG A 107 -19.09 2.50 3.87
CA ARG A 107 -20.28 1.80 4.37
C ARG A 107 -19.94 0.58 5.24
N ASN A 108 -18.84 -0.12 4.92
CA ASN A 108 -18.37 -1.28 5.68
C ASN A 108 -17.45 -0.93 6.85
N GLY A 109 -17.21 0.36 7.15
CA GLY A 109 -16.60 0.81 8.39
C GLY A 109 -15.26 1.53 8.29
N ILE A 110 -14.79 1.90 7.09
CA ILE A 110 -13.58 2.71 6.92
C ILE A 110 -13.86 4.19 7.23
N ASP A 111 -13.05 4.79 8.09
CA ASP A 111 -13.10 6.21 8.45
C ASP A 111 -12.06 7.05 7.68
N ILE A 112 -10.90 6.46 7.37
CA ILE A 112 -9.79 7.14 6.71
C ILE A 112 -9.37 6.33 5.49
N ILE A 113 -9.37 6.96 4.31
CA ILE A 113 -8.82 6.36 3.09
C ILE A 113 -7.51 7.07 2.76
N ARG A 114 -6.39 6.36 2.90
CA ARG A 114 -5.08 6.82 2.44
C ARG A 114 -4.96 6.53 0.96
N ILE A 115 -4.92 7.60 0.15
CA ILE A 115 -4.97 7.53 -1.29
C ILE A 115 -3.61 7.93 -1.86
N PHE A 116 -2.98 7.03 -2.62
CA PHE A 116 -1.70 7.31 -3.28
C PHE A 116 -1.74 6.89 -4.75
N ASP A 117 -0.83 7.45 -5.53
CA ASP A 117 -0.54 7.00 -6.89
C ASP A 117 0.93 6.63 -7.05
N ALA A 118 1.20 5.59 -7.85
CA ALA A 118 2.56 5.09 -8.05
C ALA A 118 3.44 6.04 -8.89
N LEU A 119 2.84 6.94 -9.67
CA LEU A 119 3.54 7.97 -10.45
C LEU A 119 3.53 9.33 -9.76
N ASN A 120 2.82 9.48 -8.64
CA ASN A 120 2.47 10.76 -8.06
C ASN A 120 1.65 11.65 -9.03
N ASP A 121 0.84 11.01 -9.89
CA ASP A 121 -0.08 11.71 -10.77
C ASP A 121 -1.34 12.11 -10.00
N ILE A 122 -1.53 13.40 -9.80
CA ILE A 122 -2.65 13.96 -9.03
C ILE A 122 -4.00 13.64 -9.69
N ASP A 123 -4.06 13.58 -11.02
CA ASP A 123 -5.30 13.22 -11.73
C ASP A 123 -5.79 11.81 -11.40
N ASN A 124 -4.89 10.89 -11.04
CA ASN A 124 -5.23 9.54 -10.60
C ASN A 124 -5.78 9.48 -9.16
N LEU A 125 -5.60 10.52 -8.37
CA LEU A 125 -6.11 10.60 -6.98
C LEU A 125 -7.50 11.22 -6.92
N LYS A 126 -7.84 12.07 -7.88
CA LYS A 126 -8.98 13.00 -7.84
C LYS A 126 -10.31 12.32 -7.53
N VAL A 127 -10.69 11.30 -8.28
CA VAL A 127 -11.99 10.62 -8.13
C VAL A 127 -12.12 9.95 -6.77
N ALA A 128 -11.04 9.30 -6.30
CA ALA A 128 -11.03 8.66 -5.00
C ALA A 128 -11.09 9.67 -3.84
N ILE A 129 -10.39 10.82 -3.95
CA ILE A 129 -10.43 11.89 -2.95
C ILE A 129 -11.84 12.50 -2.90
N GLU A 130 -12.39 12.92 -4.05
CA GLU A 130 -13.73 13.50 -4.14
C GLU A 130 -14.78 12.60 -3.51
N GLU A 131 -14.77 11.30 -3.86
CA GLU A 131 -15.77 10.38 -3.36
C GLU A 131 -15.60 10.08 -1.87
N THR A 132 -14.37 10.00 -1.37
CA THR A 132 -14.09 9.85 0.07
C THR A 132 -14.68 11.00 0.87
N VAL A 133 -14.45 12.24 0.40
CA VAL A 133 -15.00 13.45 1.02
C VAL A 133 -16.53 13.47 0.94
N ASN A 134 -17.11 13.11 -0.21
CA ASN A 134 -18.57 13.02 -0.40
C ASN A 134 -19.24 12.02 0.55
N CYS A 135 -18.54 10.95 0.90
CA CYS A 135 -19.00 9.94 1.88
C CYS A 135 -18.85 10.40 3.33
N GLY A 136 -18.26 11.58 3.60
CA GLY A 136 -17.98 12.08 4.95
C GLY A 136 -16.79 11.41 5.65
N ALA A 137 -16.00 10.61 4.93
CA ALA A 137 -14.78 10.00 5.43
C ALA A 137 -13.57 10.93 5.21
N THR A 138 -12.46 10.64 5.90
CA THR A 138 -11.23 11.42 5.77
C THR A 138 -10.39 10.91 4.60
N ALA A 139 -10.18 11.74 3.58
CA ALA A 139 -9.19 11.47 2.55
C ALA A 139 -7.79 11.86 3.06
N SER A 140 -6.87 10.90 3.15
CA SER A 140 -5.45 11.15 3.45
C SER A 140 -4.66 11.06 2.15
N GLY A 141 -4.34 12.22 1.56
CA GLY A 141 -3.58 12.28 0.30
C GLY A 141 -2.12 11.95 0.54
N ALA A 142 -1.58 10.95 -0.15
CA ALA A 142 -0.21 10.52 0.07
C ALA A 142 0.69 10.82 -1.12
N ILE A 143 1.86 11.39 -0.83
CA ILE A 143 2.98 11.50 -1.78
C ILE A 143 3.85 10.25 -1.66
N SER A 144 4.06 9.55 -2.77
CA SER A 144 5.03 8.45 -2.85
C SER A 144 6.44 9.04 -2.85
N TYR A 145 7.08 9.07 -1.66
CA TYR A 145 8.39 9.67 -1.52
C TYR A 145 9.46 8.88 -2.25
N THR A 146 10.27 9.59 -3.01
CA THR A 146 11.46 9.05 -3.68
C THR A 146 12.46 10.18 -3.93
N THR A 147 13.66 9.83 -4.42
CA THR A 147 14.67 10.80 -4.81
C THR A 147 15.02 10.63 -6.29
N SER A 148 15.09 11.74 -7.00
CA SER A 148 15.57 11.82 -8.39
C SER A 148 15.81 13.28 -8.75
N PRO A 149 16.37 13.60 -9.94
CA PRO A 149 16.51 14.98 -10.38
C PRO A 149 15.20 15.77 -10.48
N VAL A 150 14.04 15.08 -10.60
CA VAL A 150 12.73 15.74 -10.78
C VAL A 150 11.85 15.72 -9.53
N HIS A 151 12.19 14.91 -8.51
CA HIS A 151 11.49 14.88 -7.22
C HIS A 151 12.15 15.87 -6.26
N THR A 152 11.86 17.15 -6.48
CA THR A 152 12.36 18.25 -5.65
C THR A 152 11.41 18.57 -4.50
N LEU A 153 11.89 19.31 -3.51
CA LEU A 153 11.06 19.80 -2.40
C LEU A 153 9.85 20.60 -2.92
N ASP A 154 10.10 21.54 -3.84
CA ASP A 154 9.05 22.37 -4.42
C ASP A 154 7.99 21.55 -5.14
N LYS A 155 8.39 20.48 -5.86
CA LYS A 155 7.46 19.60 -6.53
C LYS A 155 6.54 18.87 -5.56
N TYR A 156 7.06 18.39 -4.44
CA TYR A 156 6.25 17.77 -3.39
C TYR A 156 5.28 18.77 -2.74
N VAL A 157 5.74 19.99 -2.48
CA VAL A 157 4.88 21.04 -1.93
C VAL A 157 3.77 21.45 -2.91
N GLU A 158 4.06 21.52 -4.22
CA GLU A 158 3.06 21.75 -5.26
C GLU A 158 1.96 20.66 -5.23
N MET A 159 2.34 19.40 -5.23
CA MET A 159 1.41 18.27 -5.14
C MET A 159 0.54 18.34 -3.88
N VAL A 160 1.12 18.69 -2.74
CA VAL A 160 0.38 18.84 -1.48
C VAL A 160 -0.66 19.96 -1.58
N LYS A 161 -0.30 21.10 -2.18
CA LYS A 161 -1.25 22.21 -2.42
C LYS A 161 -2.41 21.79 -3.33
N GLU A 162 -2.12 21.03 -4.39
CA GLU A 162 -3.17 20.51 -5.28
C GLU A 162 -4.11 19.56 -4.52
N MET A 163 -3.56 18.62 -3.71
CA MET A 163 -4.37 17.71 -2.89
C MET A 163 -5.20 18.49 -1.84
N ALA A 164 -4.64 19.54 -1.24
CA ALA A 164 -5.38 20.39 -0.29
C ALA A 164 -6.59 21.07 -0.96
N GLN A 165 -6.44 21.52 -2.21
CA GLN A 165 -7.56 22.11 -2.99
C GLN A 165 -8.64 21.07 -3.31
N MET A 166 -8.32 19.77 -3.35
CA MET A 166 -9.29 18.69 -3.52
C MET A 166 -10.04 18.35 -2.23
N GLY A 167 -9.66 18.95 -1.09
CA GLY A 167 -10.34 18.76 0.19
C GLY A 167 -9.84 17.56 1.02
N VAL A 168 -8.57 17.16 0.84
CA VAL A 168 -8.00 16.12 1.72
C VAL A 168 -7.98 16.60 3.19
N GLY A 169 -8.25 15.69 4.11
CA GLY A 169 -8.22 15.97 5.55
C GLY A 169 -6.84 15.80 6.19
N SER A 170 -5.88 15.20 5.49
CA SER A 170 -4.47 15.10 5.90
C SER A 170 -3.57 14.78 4.70
N VAL A 171 -2.27 15.02 4.87
CA VAL A 171 -1.24 14.69 3.88
C VAL A 171 -0.27 13.67 4.48
N CYS A 172 0.04 12.61 3.72
CA CYS A 172 0.98 11.58 4.13
C CYS A 172 2.26 11.62 3.29
N ILE A 173 3.41 11.73 3.94
CA ILE A 173 4.72 11.48 3.34
C ILE A 173 4.95 9.96 3.42
N LYS A 174 4.81 9.26 2.28
CA LYS A 174 4.87 7.81 2.22
C LYS A 174 6.22 7.33 1.67
N ASP A 175 7.14 7.01 2.57
CA ASP A 175 8.47 6.49 2.27
C ASP A 175 8.50 4.95 2.40
N MET A 176 8.06 4.26 1.37
CA MET A 176 8.02 2.80 1.32
C MET A 176 9.40 2.14 1.24
N ALA A 177 10.41 2.88 0.80
CA ALA A 177 11.76 2.37 0.65
C ALA A 177 12.63 2.60 1.89
N GLY A 178 12.19 3.43 2.84
CA GLY A 178 12.96 3.85 4.01
C GLY A 178 14.18 4.71 3.65
N ILE A 179 14.08 5.53 2.59
CA ILE A 179 15.18 6.35 2.06
C ILE A 179 15.08 7.82 2.44
N LEU A 180 14.01 8.23 3.10
CA LEU A 180 13.85 9.58 3.60
C LEU A 180 14.83 9.83 4.74
N THR A 181 15.85 10.66 4.47
CA THR A 181 16.86 10.99 5.49
C THR A 181 16.31 11.98 6.52
N PRO A 182 16.84 12.00 7.75
CA PRO A 182 16.33 12.86 8.82
C PRO A 182 16.28 14.34 8.45
N GLN A 183 17.31 14.89 7.79
CA GLN A 183 17.31 16.29 7.40
C GLN A 183 16.28 16.58 6.32
N ARG A 184 16.15 15.72 5.32
CA ARG A 184 15.11 15.87 4.28
C ARG A 184 13.70 15.75 4.85
N ALA A 185 13.51 14.92 5.87
CA ALA A 185 12.22 14.82 6.57
C ALA A 185 11.88 16.15 7.25
N TYR A 186 12.84 16.75 7.95
CA TYR A 186 12.68 18.08 8.57
C TYR A 186 12.31 19.12 7.54
N ASP A 187 13.08 19.23 6.46
CA ASP A 187 12.89 20.22 5.40
C ASP A 187 11.52 20.07 4.71
N LEU A 188 11.14 18.81 4.38
CA LEU A 188 9.89 18.53 3.69
C LEU A 188 8.66 18.78 4.59
N VAL A 189 8.69 18.33 5.83
CA VAL A 189 7.58 18.57 6.78
C VAL A 189 7.45 20.07 7.04
N SER A 190 8.56 20.81 7.28
CA SER A 190 8.52 22.25 7.47
C SER A 190 7.89 22.96 6.27
N ALA A 191 8.34 22.64 5.07
CA ALA A 191 7.83 23.27 3.84
C ALA A 191 6.34 22.96 3.60
N ILE A 192 5.87 21.76 3.93
CA ILE A 192 4.45 21.43 3.87
C ILE A 192 3.66 22.23 4.90
N LYS A 193 4.11 22.26 6.15
CA LYS A 193 3.42 23.01 7.23
C LYS A 193 3.37 24.51 6.96
N ASP A 194 4.39 25.07 6.32
CA ASP A 194 4.41 26.48 5.90
C ASP A 194 3.46 26.77 4.73
N SER A 195 3.06 25.73 3.97
CA SER A 195 2.31 25.86 2.73
C SER A 195 0.81 25.58 2.88
N VAL A 196 0.40 24.69 3.78
CA VAL A 196 -0.99 24.25 3.99
C VAL A 196 -1.27 24.03 5.47
N ASP A 197 -2.49 24.34 5.89
CA ASP A 197 -2.98 24.05 7.25
C ASP A 197 -3.66 22.67 7.30
N LEU A 198 -2.85 21.64 7.17
CA LEU A 198 -3.31 20.23 7.22
C LEU A 198 -2.43 19.41 8.17
N PRO A 199 -2.99 18.40 8.83
CA PRO A 199 -2.20 17.39 9.52
C PRO A 199 -1.23 16.68 8.57
N VAL A 200 0.03 16.56 8.99
CA VAL A 200 1.07 15.83 8.26
C VAL A 200 1.30 14.48 8.90
N VAL A 201 1.13 13.43 8.13
CA VAL A 201 1.37 12.04 8.52
C VAL A 201 2.71 11.60 7.96
N MET A 202 3.54 10.96 8.79
CA MET A 202 4.78 10.34 8.34
C MET A 202 4.63 8.82 8.32
N HIS A 203 4.97 8.23 7.19
CA HIS A 203 5.04 6.79 6.99
C HIS A 203 6.40 6.43 6.40
N THR A 204 7.20 5.64 7.12
CA THR A 204 8.48 5.13 6.61
C THR A 204 8.75 3.72 7.09
N HIS A 205 9.48 2.95 6.27
CA HIS A 205 9.92 1.60 6.61
C HIS A 205 11.34 1.62 7.22
N CYS A 206 11.63 0.65 8.08
CA CYS A 206 12.92 0.54 8.76
C CYS A 206 14.03 -0.08 7.89
N THR A 207 13.78 -0.33 6.62
CA THR A 207 14.69 -1.07 5.72
C THR A 207 16.12 -0.57 5.76
N THR A 208 16.33 0.74 5.80
CA THR A 208 17.68 1.35 5.83
C THR A 208 18.21 1.66 7.23
N GLY A 209 17.39 1.47 8.27
CA GLY A 209 17.72 1.81 9.66
C GLY A 209 17.53 3.28 10.01
N LEU A 210 17.08 4.15 9.09
CA LEU A 210 16.95 5.60 9.33
C LEU A 210 15.64 5.98 10.01
N ALA A 211 14.62 5.15 9.98
CA ALA A 211 13.22 5.49 10.26
C ALA A 211 12.98 6.21 11.59
N PHE A 212 13.60 5.78 12.70
CA PHE A 212 13.43 6.44 14.01
C PHE A 212 13.97 7.87 14.01
N MET A 213 15.16 8.08 13.43
CA MET A 213 15.76 9.41 13.32
C MET A 213 14.94 10.31 12.36
N THR A 214 14.42 9.72 11.28
CA THR A 214 13.58 10.38 10.31
C THR A 214 12.28 10.87 10.95
N TYR A 215 11.61 10.02 11.75
CA TYR A 215 10.42 10.41 12.50
C TYR A 215 10.69 11.51 13.50
N LEU A 216 11.77 11.38 14.28
CA LEU A 216 12.11 12.42 15.26
C LEU A 216 12.27 13.79 14.60
N LYS A 217 13.01 13.85 13.49
CA LYS A 217 13.21 15.11 12.74
C LYS A 217 11.94 15.65 12.11
N GLY A 218 11.07 14.79 11.60
CA GLY A 218 9.77 15.21 11.09
C GLY A 218 8.85 15.73 12.19
N ILE A 219 8.84 15.10 13.37
CA ILE A 219 8.08 15.56 14.55
C ILE A 219 8.59 16.92 15.03
N GLU A 220 9.91 17.12 15.10
CA GLU A 220 10.51 18.41 15.42
C GLU A 220 10.03 19.50 14.43
N ALA A 221 9.94 19.18 13.13
CA ALA A 221 9.46 20.05 12.07
C ALA A 221 7.95 20.31 12.06
N GLY A 222 7.17 19.49 12.78
CA GLY A 222 5.72 19.71 12.89
C GLY A 222 4.82 18.59 12.39
N ALA A 223 5.35 17.39 12.12
CA ALA A 223 4.52 16.23 11.83
C ALA A 223 3.55 15.94 13.00
N ASP A 224 2.31 15.60 12.66
CA ASP A 224 1.21 15.44 13.61
C ASP A 224 0.92 13.96 13.91
N VAL A 225 1.13 13.08 12.93
CA VAL A 225 0.84 11.63 13.03
C VAL A 225 2.02 10.85 12.49
N ILE A 226 2.35 9.75 13.13
CA ILE A 226 3.36 8.78 12.67
C ILE A 226 2.75 7.38 12.54
N ASP A 227 3.12 6.68 11.49
CA ASP A 227 2.74 5.27 11.30
C ASP A 227 3.75 4.37 11.99
N THR A 228 3.27 3.49 12.85
CA THR A 228 4.08 2.57 13.64
C THR A 228 3.55 1.15 13.56
N ALA A 229 4.32 0.19 14.01
CA ALA A 229 3.88 -1.18 14.18
C ALA A 229 4.19 -1.68 15.59
N ILE A 230 3.26 -2.37 16.22
CA ILE A 230 3.49 -3.03 17.51
C ILE A 230 4.78 -3.87 17.43
N SER A 231 5.62 -3.85 18.48
CA SER A 231 7.01 -4.29 18.41
C SER A 231 7.25 -5.69 17.82
N PRO A 232 6.42 -6.71 18.02
CA PRO A 232 6.61 -8.01 17.37
C PRO A 232 6.54 -7.97 15.83
N PHE A 233 5.85 -6.97 15.26
CA PHE A 233 5.70 -6.79 13.81
C PHE A 233 6.38 -5.53 13.28
N SER A 234 7.35 -4.99 14.01
CA SER A 234 8.12 -3.80 13.64
C SER A 234 9.52 -4.13 13.11
N GLY A 235 10.17 -3.11 12.55
CA GLY A 235 11.57 -3.19 12.10
C GLY A 235 11.77 -3.82 10.73
N GLY A 236 13.00 -3.80 10.24
CA GLY A 236 13.35 -4.34 8.92
C GLY A 236 12.52 -3.72 7.81
N THR A 237 11.77 -4.53 7.07
CA THR A 237 10.87 -4.05 5.99
C THR A 237 9.56 -3.48 6.50
N SER A 238 9.30 -3.48 7.82
CA SER A 238 8.13 -2.89 8.46
C SER A 238 8.42 -1.50 9.04
N GLN A 239 7.46 -0.94 9.77
CA GLN A 239 7.53 0.39 10.40
C GLN A 239 8.31 0.36 11.73
N PRO A 240 8.66 1.54 12.30
CA PRO A 240 9.21 1.65 13.64
C PRO A 240 8.26 1.12 14.71
N ALA A 241 8.85 0.57 15.79
CA ALA A 241 8.09 0.01 16.89
C ALA A 241 7.28 1.08 17.64
N THR A 242 5.98 0.82 17.82
CA THR A 242 5.03 1.68 18.55
C THR A 242 5.52 1.98 19.96
N GLU A 243 5.87 0.95 20.73
CA GLU A 243 6.26 1.09 22.14
C GLU A 243 7.59 1.85 22.26
N THR A 244 8.55 1.63 21.35
CA THR A 244 9.81 2.35 21.37
C THR A 244 9.61 3.86 21.19
N LEU A 245 8.76 4.24 20.24
CA LEU A 245 8.44 5.66 20.01
C LEU A 245 7.57 6.24 21.09
N TYR A 246 6.66 5.45 21.69
CA TYR A 246 5.91 5.86 22.87
C TYR A 246 6.85 6.30 23.99
N TYR A 247 7.76 5.42 24.44
CA TYR A 247 8.68 5.74 25.54
C TYR A 247 9.60 6.92 25.21
N ALA A 248 10.19 6.94 24.03
CA ALA A 248 11.10 8.01 23.64
C ALA A 248 10.40 9.39 23.59
N LEU A 249 9.24 9.48 22.94
CA LEU A 249 8.51 10.75 22.80
C LEU A 249 7.89 11.19 24.13
N HIS A 250 7.40 10.25 24.95
CA HIS A 250 6.89 10.57 26.28
C HIS A 250 7.97 11.16 27.18
N GLU A 251 9.18 10.55 27.22
CA GLU A 251 10.33 11.07 27.97
C GLU A 251 10.76 12.48 27.46
N MET A 252 10.65 12.71 26.15
CA MET A 252 10.92 14.02 25.54
C MET A 252 9.83 15.06 25.81
N GLY A 253 8.75 14.73 26.51
CA GLY A 253 7.69 15.63 26.91
C GLY A 253 6.62 15.87 25.83
N TYR A 254 6.46 14.98 24.85
CA TYR A 254 5.32 15.02 23.94
C TYR A 254 4.08 14.37 24.56
N ASP A 255 2.90 14.88 24.17
CA ASP A 255 1.63 14.21 24.44
C ASP A 255 1.40 13.17 23.34
N VAL A 256 1.54 11.90 23.68
CA VAL A 256 1.45 10.77 22.72
C VAL A 256 0.06 10.10 22.71
N GLY A 257 -0.79 10.39 23.70
CA GLY A 257 -2.19 9.94 23.74
C GLY A 257 -2.43 8.44 23.82
N LEU A 258 -1.37 7.61 23.98
CA LEU A 258 -1.48 6.16 24.07
C LEU A 258 -1.52 5.68 25.52
N ASP A 259 -2.25 4.59 25.78
CA ASP A 259 -2.21 3.86 27.06
C ASP A 259 -1.10 2.79 27.05
N GLU A 260 -0.06 3.03 27.85
CA GLU A 260 1.12 2.16 27.97
C GLU A 260 0.76 0.70 28.28
N ASN A 261 -0.16 0.49 29.21
CA ASN A 261 -0.54 -0.86 29.61
C ASN A 261 -1.27 -1.60 28.48
N VAL A 262 -2.05 -0.87 27.70
CA VAL A 262 -2.81 -1.45 26.58
C VAL A 262 -1.90 -1.80 25.41
N ILE A 263 -0.98 -0.90 25.02
CA ILE A 263 -0.03 -1.21 23.93
C ILE A 263 0.89 -2.37 24.30
N ASN A 264 1.34 -2.46 25.55
CA ASN A 264 2.17 -3.58 26.02
C ASN A 264 1.41 -4.91 26.02
N LYS A 265 0.11 -4.92 26.39
CA LYS A 265 -0.74 -6.13 26.29
C LYS A 265 -0.91 -6.57 24.83
N ALA A 266 -1.12 -5.63 23.90
CA ALA A 266 -1.18 -5.94 22.49
C ALA A 266 0.15 -6.53 21.99
N ALA A 267 1.29 -5.96 22.40
CA ALA A 267 2.62 -6.49 22.06
C ALA A 267 2.80 -7.93 22.59
N ASP A 268 2.43 -8.20 23.83
CA ASP A 268 2.54 -9.55 24.43
C ASP A 268 1.70 -10.56 23.63
N PHE A 269 0.50 -10.19 23.20
CA PHE A 269 -0.33 -11.02 22.35
C PHE A 269 0.36 -11.34 21.00
N PHE A 270 0.83 -10.32 20.30
CA PHE A 270 1.45 -10.49 18.98
C PHE A 270 2.80 -11.23 19.01
N LYS A 271 3.46 -11.38 20.17
CA LYS A 271 4.65 -12.24 20.30
C LYS A 271 4.33 -13.69 19.96
N SER A 272 3.18 -14.21 20.39
CA SER A 272 2.75 -15.57 20.09
C SER A 272 2.42 -15.74 18.60
N VAL A 273 1.74 -14.77 17.99
CA VAL A 273 1.41 -14.78 16.56
C VAL A 273 2.69 -14.77 15.72
N ARG A 274 3.65 -13.89 16.05
CA ARG A 274 4.97 -13.85 15.40
C ARG A 274 5.72 -15.16 15.53
N ALA A 275 5.71 -15.80 16.71
CA ALA A 275 6.38 -17.06 16.93
C ALA A 275 5.85 -18.15 16.00
N GLY A 276 4.54 -18.20 15.74
CA GLY A 276 3.93 -19.10 14.77
C GLY A 276 4.49 -18.88 13.35
N PHE A 277 4.51 -17.65 12.87
CA PHE A 277 5.03 -17.31 11.54
C PHE A 277 6.54 -17.52 11.38
N LEU A 278 7.31 -17.45 12.46
CA LEU A 278 8.72 -17.84 12.43
C LEU A 278 8.89 -19.37 12.34
N ALA A 279 8.05 -20.11 13.04
CA ALA A 279 8.13 -21.56 13.09
C ALA A 279 7.71 -22.22 11.75
N ASP A 280 6.73 -21.65 11.06
CA ASP A 280 6.27 -22.15 9.74
C ASP A 280 7.05 -21.58 8.56
N GLY A 281 7.97 -20.62 8.81
CA GLY A 281 8.83 -20.00 7.80
C GLY A 281 8.16 -18.89 6.98
N THR A 282 6.92 -18.52 7.28
CA THR A 282 6.21 -17.40 6.62
C THR A 282 6.91 -16.07 6.90
N LEU A 283 7.35 -15.85 8.15
CA LEU A 283 8.23 -14.74 8.50
C LEU A 283 9.69 -15.12 8.21
N ASN A 284 10.23 -14.58 7.12
CA ASN A 284 11.65 -14.76 6.81
C ASN A 284 12.51 -13.79 7.65
N PRO A 285 13.45 -14.27 8.49
CA PRO A 285 14.31 -13.41 9.30
C PRO A 285 15.11 -12.36 8.49
N ILE A 286 15.36 -12.60 7.20
CA ILE A 286 16.04 -11.64 6.32
C ILE A 286 15.24 -10.32 6.21
N SER A 287 13.92 -10.38 6.26
CA SER A 287 13.07 -9.18 6.20
C SER A 287 13.22 -8.28 7.43
N LEU A 288 13.80 -8.77 8.51
CA LEU A 288 14.08 -8.03 9.74
C LEU A 288 15.45 -7.36 9.75
N THR A 289 16.28 -7.58 8.72
CA THR A 289 17.64 -7.05 8.64
C THR A 289 17.66 -5.68 7.96
N THR A 290 18.62 -4.82 8.38
CA THR A 290 18.87 -3.54 7.72
C THR A 290 19.60 -3.76 6.39
N ASP A 291 19.13 -3.10 5.32
CA ASP A 291 19.79 -3.11 4.01
C ASP A 291 20.05 -1.67 3.51
N THR A 292 21.27 -1.21 3.64
CA THR A 292 21.69 0.16 3.23
C THR A 292 21.86 0.31 1.72
N ARG A 293 21.83 -0.78 0.92
CA ARG A 293 21.88 -0.72 -0.55
C ARG A 293 20.69 0.06 -1.12
N CYS A 294 19.57 0.07 -0.40
CA CYS A 294 18.42 0.90 -0.74
C CYS A 294 18.76 2.39 -0.87
N LEU A 295 19.69 2.90 -0.05
CA LEU A 295 20.17 4.29 -0.12
C LEU A 295 21.02 4.57 -1.36
N THR A 296 21.83 3.58 -1.79
CA THR A 296 22.73 3.70 -2.94
C THR A 296 21.99 3.57 -4.27
N TYR A 297 21.20 2.50 -4.40
CA TYR A 297 20.49 2.19 -5.66
C TYR A 297 19.08 2.74 -5.71
N GLN A 298 18.56 3.26 -4.59
CA GLN A 298 17.19 3.75 -4.43
C GLN A 298 16.12 2.69 -4.76
N ILE A 299 16.47 1.42 -4.56
CA ILE A 299 15.62 0.26 -4.82
C ILE A 299 15.04 -0.22 -3.49
N PRO A 300 13.71 -0.28 -3.31
CA PRO A 300 13.09 -0.81 -2.09
C PRO A 300 13.52 -2.24 -1.78
N GLY A 301 13.63 -2.58 -0.48
CA GLY A 301 14.07 -3.91 -0.04
C GLY A 301 13.22 -5.05 -0.60
N GLY A 302 11.90 -4.87 -0.68
CA GLY A 302 11.00 -5.84 -1.32
C GLY A 302 11.28 -6.05 -2.81
N MET A 303 11.69 -4.99 -3.53
CA MET A 303 12.10 -5.09 -4.93
C MET A 303 13.41 -5.86 -5.07
N LEU A 304 14.40 -5.62 -4.20
CA LEU A 304 15.66 -6.37 -4.20
C LEU A 304 15.42 -7.88 -4.01
N SER A 305 14.56 -8.26 -3.07
CA SER A 305 14.18 -9.65 -2.84
C SER A 305 13.49 -10.28 -4.05
N ASN A 306 12.61 -9.54 -4.72
CA ASN A 306 11.94 -9.99 -5.94
C ASN A 306 12.92 -10.18 -7.10
N LEU A 307 13.85 -9.25 -7.31
CA LEU A 307 14.90 -9.37 -8.34
C LEU A 307 15.78 -10.61 -8.11
N LEU A 308 16.21 -10.84 -6.86
CA LEU A 308 16.98 -12.03 -6.51
C LEU A 308 16.20 -13.31 -6.79
N SER A 309 14.93 -13.36 -6.41
CA SER A 309 14.07 -14.53 -6.64
C SER A 309 13.86 -14.79 -8.14
N GLN A 310 13.63 -13.75 -8.92
CA GLN A 310 13.46 -13.83 -10.37
C GLN A 310 14.75 -14.34 -11.04
N LEU A 311 15.92 -13.80 -10.67
CA LEU A 311 17.20 -14.25 -11.21
C LEU A 311 17.54 -15.69 -10.81
N LYS A 312 17.18 -16.12 -9.59
CA LYS A 312 17.32 -17.52 -9.17
C LYS A 312 16.47 -18.46 -10.05
N MET A 313 15.21 -18.13 -10.30
CA MET A 313 14.34 -18.92 -11.17
C MET A 313 14.86 -19.02 -12.60
N LEU A 314 15.56 -17.98 -13.08
CA LEU A 314 16.15 -17.92 -14.42
C LEU A 314 17.59 -18.48 -14.47
N ASN A 315 18.12 -19.02 -13.34
CA ASN A 315 19.50 -19.49 -13.21
C ASN A 315 20.56 -18.44 -13.61
N ALA A 316 20.29 -17.17 -13.31
CA ALA A 316 21.10 -16.00 -13.68
C ALA A 316 21.47 -15.13 -12.46
N ILE A 317 21.68 -15.73 -11.30
CA ILE A 317 21.98 -14.97 -10.06
C ILE A 317 23.30 -14.21 -10.15
N ASP A 318 24.25 -14.70 -10.95
CA ASP A 318 25.52 -14.04 -11.26
C ASP A 318 25.33 -12.67 -11.92
N LYS A 319 24.17 -12.42 -12.53
CA LYS A 319 23.80 -11.13 -13.17
C LYS A 319 23.23 -10.09 -12.22
N PHE A 320 23.11 -10.40 -10.93
CA PHE A 320 22.45 -9.53 -9.97
C PHE A 320 23.05 -8.11 -9.91
N GLU A 321 24.38 -7.99 -9.84
CA GLU A 321 25.05 -6.68 -9.80
C GLU A 321 24.82 -5.89 -11.09
N GLU A 322 24.82 -6.54 -12.27
CA GLU A 322 24.50 -5.90 -13.55
C GLU A 322 23.06 -5.35 -13.57
N VAL A 323 22.11 -6.10 -13.00
CA VAL A 323 20.71 -5.66 -12.88
C VAL A 323 20.58 -4.48 -11.92
N LEU A 324 21.30 -4.44 -10.81
CA LEU A 324 21.31 -3.29 -9.90
C LEU A 324 21.81 -2.01 -10.58
N VAL A 325 22.82 -2.12 -11.45
CA VAL A 325 23.34 -0.98 -12.21
C VAL A 325 22.39 -0.57 -13.35
N GLU A 326 21.67 -1.52 -13.96
CA GLU A 326 20.73 -1.25 -15.05
C GLU A 326 19.42 -0.62 -14.55
N THR A 327 18.96 -0.99 -13.35
CA THR A 327 17.67 -0.53 -12.78
C THR A 327 17.53 1.01 -12.73
N PRO A 328 18.50 1.79 -12.23
CA PRO A 328 18.42 3.25 -12.28
C PRO A 328 18.35 3.84 -13.70
N LYS A 329 18.98 3.18 -14.69
CA LYS A 329 18.94 3.62 -16.09
C LYS A 329 17.55 3.40 -16.70
N VAL A 330 16.95 2.22 -16.46
CA VAL A 330 15.56 1.95 -16.86
C VAL A 330 14.61 2.93 -16.20
N ARG A 331 14.80 3.20 -14.90
CA ARG A 331 14.01 4.19 -14.17
C ARG A 331 14.08 5.59 -14.78
N ALA A 332 15.29 6.02 -15.16
CA ALA A 332 15.49 7.31 -15.83
C ALA A 332 14.79 7.36 -17.19
N ASP A 333 14.93 6.33 -18.01
CA ASP A 333 14.28 6.23 -19.32
C ASP A 333 12.74 6.25 -19.21
N MET A 334 12.20 5.69 -18.13
CA MET A 334 10.75 5.67 -17.87
C MET A 334 10.22 6.97 -17.21
N GLY A 335 11.01 8.04 -17.17
CA GLY A 335 10.59 9.33 -16.61
C GLY A 335 10.61 9.38 -15.08
N TYR A 336 11.52 8.66 -14.45
CA TYR A 336 11.78 8.65 -13.00
C TYR A 336 10.57 8.28 -12.13
N PRO A 337 9.81 7.21 -12.40
CA PRO A 337 8.74 6.80 -11.51
C PRO A 337 9.26 6.52 -10.09
N PRO A 338 8.50 6.81 -9.04
CA PRO A 338 8.75 6.24 -7.72
C PRO A 338 8.78 4.70 -7.82
N LEU A 339 9.72 4.06 -7.12
CA LEU A 339 9.82 2.60 -7.12
C LEU A 339 8.90 2.00 -6.05
N VAL A 340 7.61 2.15 -6.25
CA VAL A 340 6.52 1.56 -5.46
C VAL A 340 5.72 0.60 -6.34
N THR A 341 4.88 -0.24 -5.77
CA THR A 341 4.01 -1.12 -6.56
C THR A 341 2.99 -0.29 -7.37
N PRO A 342 2.81 -0.51 -8.69
CA PRO A 342 3.41 -1.55 -9.54
C PRO A 342 4.73 -1.13 -10.26
N THR A 343 5.13 0.13 -10.24
CA THR A 343 6.25 0.68 -11.01
C THR A 343 7.60 0.03 -10.67
N SER A 344 7.82 -0.36 -9.40
CA SER A 344 9.01 -1.10 -8.99
C SER A 344 9.15 -2.45 -9.73
N GLN A 345 8.03 -3.15 -9.94
CA GLN A 345 8.02 -4.41 -10.67
C GLN A 345 8.27 -4.19 -12.16
N LEU A 346 7.66 -3.16 -12.75
CA LEU A 346 7.85 -2.81 -14.16
C LEU A 346 9.32 -2.50 -14.45
N VAL A 347 9.91 -1.59 -13.69
CA VAL A 347 11.30 -1.16 -13.85
C VAL A 347 12.26 -2.33 -13.60
N GLY A 348 12.04 -3.11 -12.53
CA GLY A 348 12.90 -4.24 -12.18
C GLY A 348 12.87 -5.35 -13.21
N SER A 349 11.68 -5.78 -13.65
CA SER A 349 11.56 -6.82 -14.67
C SER A 349 12.18 -6.39 -16.00
N GLN A 350 12.02 -5.12 -16.40
CA GLN A 350 12.66 -4.61 -17.61
C GLN A 350 14.19 -4.55 -17.47
N ALA A 351 14.73 -4.18 -16.31
CA ALA A 351 16.17 -4.21 -16.06
C ALA A 351 16.74 -5.63 -16.19
N VAL A 352 16.05 -6.64 -15.63
CA VAL A 352 16.41 -8.06 -15.79
C VAL A 352 16.40 -8.46 -17.28
N GLN A 353 15.33 -8.10 -18.01
CA GLN A 353 15.25 -8.42 -19.45
C GLN A 353 16.36 -7.77 -20.27
N ASN A 354 16.71 -6.51 -19.98
CA ASN A 354 17.81 -5.82 -20.66
C ASN A 354 19.15 -6.54 -20.47
N VAL A 355 19.47 -6.92 -19.23
CA VAL A 355 20.72 -7.61 -18.88
C VAL A 355 20.78 -8.99 -19.52
N LEU A 356 19.71 -9.79 -19.41
CA LEU A 356 19.67 -11.14 -19.97
C LEU A 356 19.71 -11.16 -21.50
N ALA A 357 19.10 -10.17 -22.15
CA ALA A 357 19.11 -10.06 -23.61
C ALA A 357 20.43 -9.49 -24.18
N GLY A 358 21.27 -8.89 -23.33
CA GLY A 358 22.50 -8.20 -23.75
C GLY A 358 22.26 -6.93 -24.57
N GLU A 359 21.00 -6.54 -24.74
CA GLU A 359 20.57 -5.34 -25.48
C GLU A 359 19.35 -4.71 -24.79
N ARG A 360 19.42 -3.39 -24.52
CA ARG A 360 18.36 -2.64 -23.86
C ARG A 360 17.08 -2.58 -24.72
N TYR A 361 15.95 -2.92 -24.11
CA TYR A 361 14.62 -2.92 -24.74
C TYR A 361 14.50 -3.79 -26.00
N LYS A 362 15.28 -4.87 -26.09
CA LYS A 362 15.11 -5.90 -27.10
C LYS A 362 13.83 -6.72 -26.83
N ASN A 363 13.66 -7.13 -25.58
CA ASN A 363 12.46 -7.79 -25.07
C ASN A 363 11.71 -6.82 -24.15
N VAL A 364 10.43 -6.59 -24.42
CA VAL A 364 9.59 -5.67 -23.68
C VAL A 364 8.30 -6.37 -23.29
N GLY A 365 7.97 -6.33 -21.98
CA GLY A 365 6.72 -6.86 -21.46
C GLY A 365 5.51 -6.01 -21.84
N ALA A 366 4.32 -6.60 -21.77
CA ALA A 366 3.07 -5.92 -22.08
C ALA A 366 2.84 -4.70 -21.17
N GLU A 367 3.21 -4.83 -19.90
CA GLU A 367 3.05 -3.78 -18.88
C GLU A 367 3.93 -2.56 -19.17
N ILE A 368 5.19 -2.74 -19.58
CA ILE A 368 6.07 -1.64 -20.00
C ILE A 368 5.52 -0.94 -21.25
N LYS A 369 4.95 -1.71 -22.16
CA LYS A 369 4.31 -1.16 -23.35
C LYS A 369 3.08 -0.33 -22.98
N ALA A 370 2.23 -0.83 -22.10
CA ALA A 370 1.08 -0.13 -21.54
C ALA A 370 1.49 1.16 -20.80
N TYR A 371 2.57 1.08 -20.01
CA TYR A 371 3.16 2.23 -19.34
C TYR A 371 3.58 3.31 -20.33
N CYS A 372 4.33 2.93 -21.39
CA CYS A 372 4.77 3.85 -22.44
C CYS A 372 3.62 4.44 -23.27
N ARG A 373 2.47 3.73 -23.38
CA ARG A 373 1.24 4.27 -23.97
C ARG A 373 0.54 5.31 -23.09
N GLY A 374 0.80 5.34 -21.78
CA GLY A 374 0.16 6.26 -20.83
C GLY A 374 -1.02 5.66 -20.06
N GLU A 375 -1.17 4.32 -20.03
CA GLU A 375 -2.25 3.63 -19.31
C GLU A 375 -2.12 3.71 -17.78
N TYR A 376 -0.95 4.15 -17.28
CA TYR A 376 -0.69 4.33 -15.85
C TYR A 376 -0.84 5.78 -15.37
N GLY A 377 -1.05 6.72 -16.29
CA GLY A 377 -1.12 8.15 -16.00
C GLY A 377 0.12 8.92 -16.43
N LYS A 378 0.25 10.15 -15.94
CA LYS A 378 1.33 11.06 -16.27
C LYS A 378 2.60 10.74 -15.48
N THR A 379 3.70 10.50 -16.19
CA THR A 379 5.01 10.25 -15.58
C THR A 379 5.61 11.52 -14.96
N PRO A 380 6.43 11.41 -13.88
CA PRO A 380 7.05 12.57 -13.23
C PRO A 380 7.91 13.45 -14.16
N ALA A 381 8.58 12.82 -15.13
CA ALA A 381 9.26 13.47 -16.24
C ALA A 381 8.91 12.77 -17.56
N PRO A 382 9.16 13.37 -18.72
CA PRO A 382 8.96 12.72 -20.02
C PRO A 382 9.73 11.39 -20.09
N ILE A 383 9.08 10.36 -20.64
CA ILE A 383 9.76 9.10 -21.03
C ILE A 383 10.77 9.43 -22.12
N ASN A 384 11.94 8.80 -22.08
CA ASN A 384 12.96 8.95 -23.14
C ASN A 384 12.34 8.66 -24.50
N GLU A 385 12.39 9.61 -25.42
CA GLU A 385 11.68 9.55 -26.70
C GLU A 385 12.17 8.41 -27.60
N GLU A 386 13.48 8.14 -27.64
CA GLU A 386 14.05 7.03 -28.44
C GLU A 386 13.59 5.68 -27.90
N VAL A 387 13.60 5.54 -26.55
CA VAL A 387 13.13 4.33 -25.87
C VAL A 387 11.64 4.13 -26.08
N ARG A 388 10.85 5.19 -25.95
CA ARG A 388 9.40 5.16 -26.19
C ARG A 388 9.07 4.75 -27.62
N ALA A 389 9.75 5.32 -28.59
CA ALA A 389 9.60 4.97 -30.02
C ALA A 389 9.97 3.50 -30.30
N LYS A 390 11.08 3.03 -29.70
CA LYS A 390 11.52 1.61 -29.80
C LYS A 390 10.48 0.65 -29.23
N ILE A 391 9.82 1.02 -28.11
CA ILE A 391 8.82 0.19 -27.42
C ILE A 391 7.48 0.19 -28.17
N LEU A 392 6.98 1.36 -28.54
CA LEU A 392 5.65 1.53 -29.13
C LEU A 392 5.58 1.15 -30.61
N LYS A 393 6.69 1.20 -31.33
CA LYS A 393 6.78 0.80 -32.77
C LYS A 393 5.72 1.48 -33.65
N GLY A 394 5.46 2.76 -33.38
CA GLY A 394 4.50 3.57 -34.12
C GLY A 394 3.09 3.62 -33.55
N GLU A 395 2.81 2.96 -32.41
CA GLU A 395 1.54 3.16 -31.69
C GLU A 395 1.50 4.57 -31.07
N THR A 396 0.34 5.21 -31.16
CA THR A 396 0.13 6.55 -30.62
C THR A 396 -0.09 6.47 -29.11
N PRO A 397 0.62 7.29 -28.30
CA PRO A 397 0.34 7.43 -26.88
C PRO A 397 -1.06 7.97 -26.63
N ILE A 398 -1.63 7.59 -25.50
CA ILE A 398 -2.92 8.09 -25.03
C ILE A 398 -2.75 9.56 -24.61
N GLU A 399 -3.65 10.41 -25.08
CA GLU A 399 -3.74 11.79 -24.66
C GLU A 399 -4.77 11.92 -23.53
N GLY A 400 -4.38 12.62 -22.46
CA GLY A 400 -5.24 12.84 -21.30
C GLY A 400 -5.31 11.65 -20.35
N ARG A 401 -6.39 11.58 -19.60
CA ARG A 401 -6.60 10.61 -18.52
C ARG A 401 -7.11 9.27 -19.05
N TYR A 402 -6.31 8.21 -18.91
CA TYR A 402 -6.66 6.87 -19.42
C TYR A 402 -7.99 6.34 -18.87
N ALA A 403 -8.27 6.56 -17.58
CA ALA A 403 -9.52 6.10 -16.97
C ALA A 403 -10.79 6.64 -17.68
N ALA A 404 -10.70 7.82 -18.31
CA ALA A 404 -11.81 8.40 -19.08
C ALA A 404 -12.09 7.65 -20.41
N THR A 405 -11.18 6.80 -20.86
CA THR A 405 -11.35 5.94 -22.06
C THR A 405 -11.95 4.57 -21.75
N LEU A 406 -12.05 4.22 -20.45
CA LEU A 406 -12.54 2.92 -20.01
C LEU A 406 -14.10 2.88 -20.07
N PRO A 407 -14.68 1.69 -20.29
CA PRO A 407 -16.13 1.55 -20.39
C PRO A 407 -16.85 1.96 -19.11
N ALA A 408 -17.85 2.82 -19.21
CA ALA A 408 -18.66 3.27 -18.05
C ALA A 408 -19.61 2.19 -17.51
N ASP A 409 -19.86 1.13 -18.28
CA ASP A 409 -20.73 -0.01 -17.94
C ASP A 409 -19.95 -1.23 -17.38
N ALA A 410 -18.76 -0.99 -16.84
CA ALA A 410 -17.89 -2.07 -16.34
C ALA A 410 -18.50 -2.81 -15.14
N PHE A 411 -19.22 -2.10 -14.28
CA PHE A 411 -19.90 -2.69 -13.13
C PHE A 411 -21.05 -3.59 -13.56
N GLU A 412 -21.95 -3.10 -14.41
CA GLU A 412 -23.11 -3.83 -14.92
C GLU A 412 -22.70 -5.08 -15.71
N LYS A 413 -21.61 -4.99 -16.49
CA LYS A 413 -21.05 -6.15 -17.19
C LYS A 413 -20.49 -7.21 -16.24
N ALA A 414 -19.84 -6.78 -15.18
CA ALA A 414 -19.31 -7.69 -14.18
C ALA A 414 -20.44 -8.37 -13.37
N GLU A 415 -21.47 -7.62 -13.01
CA GLU A 415 -22.65 -8.14 -12.35
C GLU A 415 -23.37 -9.20 -13.21
N ALA A 416 -23.58 -8.89 -14.49
CA ALA A 416 -24.16 -9.85 -15.44
C ALA A 416 -23.29 -11.09 -15.65
N ALA A 417 -21.96 -10.96 -15.64
CA ALA A 417 -21.03 -12.08 -15.80
C ALA A 417 -21.02 -13.01 -14.57
N LEU A 418 -21.17 -12.45 -13.36
CA LEU A 418 -21.26 -13.21 -12.11
C LEU A 418 -22.57 -13.97 -11.97
N GLY A 419 -23.70 -13.43 -12.50
CA GLY A 419 -25.01 -14.04 -12.37
C GLY A 419 -25.41 -14.24 -10.91
N GLU A 420 -25.69 -15.50 -10.50
CA GLU A 420 -26.15 -15.84 -9.15
C GLU A 420 -25.09 -15.61 -8.05
N ASP A 421 -23.81 -15.48 -8.39
CA ASP A 421 -22.75 -15.17 -7.45
C ASP A 421 -22.73 -13.68 -7.05
N ALA A 422 -23.37 -12.81 -7.81
CA ALA A 422 -23.56 -11.39 -7.49
C ALA A 422 -24.65 -11.20 -6.42
N ARG A 423 -24.39 -11.60 -5.19
CA ARG A 423 -25.36 -11.52 -4.08
C ARG A 423 -25.48 -10.09 -3.51
N CYS A 424 -24.43 -9.29 -3.68
CA CYS A 424 -24.33 -7.91 -3.23
C CYS A 424 -23.33 -7.12 -4.08
N GLU A 425 -23.32 -5.78 -3.92
CA GLU A 425 -22.38 -4.90 -4.61
C GLU A 425 -20.92 -5.28 -4.34
N GLU A 426 -20.62 -5.71 -3.12
CA GLU A 426 -19.30 -6.12 -2.67
C GLU A 426 -18.77 -7.35 -3.44
N ASP A 427 -19.61 -8.30 -3.78
CA ASP A 427 -19.23 -9.47 -4.61
C ASP A 427 -18.80 -9.02 -6.02
N VAL A 428 -19.56 -8.10 -6.62
CA VAL A 428 -19.25 -7.53 -7.94
C VAL A 428 -17.94 -6.75 -7.91
N LEU A 429 -17.71 -5.94 -6.88
CA LEU A 429 -16.47 -5.19 -6.70
C LEU A 429 -15.27 -6.11 -6.48
N SER A 430 -15.46 -7.23 -5.78
CA SER A 430 -14.43 -8.27 -5.59
C SER A 430 -14.05 -8.91 -6.92
N TYR A 431 -15.05 -9.25 -7.73
CA TYR A 431 -14.84 -9.80 -9.07
C TYR A 431 -14.15 -8.83 -10.01
N ILE A 432 -14.57 -7.57 -10.05
CA ILE A 432 -13.92 -6.52 -10.88
C ILE A 432 -12.44 -6.38 -10.50
N SER A 433 -12.15 -6.40 -9.20
CA SER A 433 -10.78 -6.22 -8.69
C SER A 433 -9.89 -7.42 -8.99
N PHE A 434 -10.39 -8.64 -8.82
CA PHE A 434 -9.63 -9.90 -8.92
C PHE A 434 -10.49 -11.03 -9.50
N PRO A 435 -10.83 -11.02 -10.81
CA PRO A 435 -11.85 -11.89 -11.39
C PRO A 435 -11.65 -13.37 -11.07
N GLN A 436 -10.52 -13.94 -11.47
CA GLN A 436 -10.26 -15.38 -11.29
C GLN A 436 -10.21 -15.80 -9.81
N VAL A 437 -9.72 -14.91 -8.94
CA VAL A 437 -9.59 -15.21 -7.50
C VAL A 437 -10.96 -15.17 -6.83
N ALA A 438 -11.79 -14.19 -7.20
CA ALA A 438 -13.16 -14.06 -6.70
C ALA A 438 -14.03 -15.24 -7.16
N GLU A 439 -13.94 -15.67 -8.43
CA GLU A 439 -14.65 -16.87 -8.94
C GLU A 439 -14.30 -18.12 -8.11
N ASN A 440 -13.02 -18.34 -7.83
CA ASN A 440 -12.58 -19.45 -7.01
C ASN A 440 -13.14 -19.39 -5.59
N TYR A 441 -13.13 -18.19 -4.99
CA TYR A 441 -13.70 -17.96 -3.67
C TYR A 441 -15.23 -18.21 -3.65
N PHE A 442 -15.96 -17.71 -4.63
CA PHE A 442 -17.42 -17.91 -4.73
C PHE A 442 -17.77 -19.39 -4.96
N ALA A 443 -16.97 -20.11 -5.75
CA ALA A 443 -17.14 -21.54 -5.92
C ALA A 443 -16.93 -22.30 -4.60
N ALA A 444 -15.90 -21.93 -3.82
CA ALA A 444 -15.68 -22.51 -2.49
C ALA A 444 -16.81 -22.19 -1.50
N ARG A 445 -17.33 -20.92 -1.55
CA ARG A 445 -18.49 -20.49 -0.74
C ARG A 445 -19.73 -21.35 -1.04
N ARG A 446 -20.08 -21.56 -2.33
CA ARG A 446 -21.20 -22.43 -2.72
C ARG A 446 -21.00 -23.87 -2.25
N ALA A 447 -19.82 -24.43 -2.48
CA ALA A 447 -19.52 -25.81 -2.06
C ALA A 447 -19.64 -26.00 -0.54
N ALA A 448 -19.23 -25.01 0.25
CA ALA A 448 -19.39 -25.05 1.70
C ALA A 448 -20.85 -25.02 2.13
N GLU A 449 -21.70 -24.18 1.48
CA GLU A 449 -23.13 -24.08 1.74
C GLU A 449 -23.86 -25.39 1.36
N GLU A 450 -23.54 -25.99 0.22
CA GLU A 450 -24.12 -27.27 -0.21
C GLU A 450 -23.74 -28.42 0.74
N ASN A 451 -22.48 -28.47 1.20
CA ASN A 451 -22.06 -29.49 2.14
C ASN A 451 -22.72 -29.39 3.52
N VAL A 452 -23.03 -28.20 3.99
CA VAL A 452 -23.78 -27.98 5.24
C VAL A 452 -25.23 -28.51 5.13
N CYS A 453 -25.83 -28.40 3.96
CA CYS A 453 -27.19 -28.92 3.69
C CYS A 453 -27.28 -30.45 3.61
N ASN A 454 -26.17 -31.14 3.33
CA ASN A 454 -26.15 -32.60 3.13
C ASN A 454 -25.95 -33.42 4.41
N TYR A 455 -25.73 -32.79 5.57
CA TYR A 455 -25.62 -33.48 6.87
C TYR A 455 -26.92 -33.40 7.69
N SER A 456 -28.06 -33.83 7.11
CA SER A 456 -29.22 -34.16 7.92
C SER A 456 -28.99 -35.57 8.50
N ILE A 457 -28.77 -35.67 9.80
CA ILE A 457 -28.74 -36.96 10.49
C ILE A 457 -30.22 -37.40 10.62
N GLU A 458 -30.67 -38.31 9.76
CA GLU A 458 -31.88 -39.10 10.02
C GLU A 458 -31.60 -40.02 11.20
N ARG A 459 -32.24 -39.76 12.34
CA ARG A 459 -32.37 -40.75 13.39
C ARG A 459 -33.32 -41.81 12.87
N VAL A 460 -32.82 -42.95 12.51
CA VAL A 460 -33.61 -44.16 12.36
C VAL A 460 -33.91 -44.65 13.78
N GLU A 461 -35.24 -44.58 14.15
CA GLU A 461 -35.73 -45.23 15.38
C GLU A 461 -35.75 -46.75 15.25
#